data_40e60c8c21cbbf4801321ac93b4d6d0e
#
_entry.id   40e60c8c21cbbf4801321ac93b4d6d0e
#
_cell.length_a   1.000
_cell.length_b   1.000
_cell.length_c   1.000
_cell.angle_alpha   90.00
_cell.angle_beta   90.00
_cell.angle_gamma   90.00
#
_symmetry.space_group_name_H-M   'P 1'
#
loop_
_entity.id
_entity.type
_entity.pdbx_description
1 polymer ?
#
loop_
_entity_poly.entity_id
_entity_poly.type
_entity_poly.pdbx_seq_one_letter_code
_entity_poly.pdbx_strand_id
1 'polypeptide(L)'
;RVLFRSITSGFSGSFAVMACRNEKNLFNRLILVNPPAPGNLTQMPSRKDRLLKYFLEIPVFGTLVYHIIVSRVNTSDFFIENMVFDPFHMDQNLLDAYYEAAHRGGCQAKAAYASKASRFMNINILPALKSIDNSIFIIEGEAENNGAAVVDSYRSINPSVESVTIPHTRQDRK
;
A
#
# COMPACT_ATOMS: atom_id res chain seq x y z
N ARG A 1 -28.71 0.93 12.59
CA ARG A 1 -27.45 0.27 12.21
C ARG A 1 -26.44 1.36 11.87
N VAL A 2 -25.33 1.42 12.58
CA VAL A 2 -24.29 2.42 12.29
C VAL A 2 -23.45 1.89 11.13
N LEU A 3 -23.48 2.59 9.99
CA LEU A 3 -22.63 2.32 8.85
C LEU A 3 -21.31 3.06 9.03
N PHE A 4 -20.20 2.36 9.04
CA PHE A 4 -18.87 2.95 9.17
C PHE A 4 -18.38 3.53 7.83
N ARG A 5 -17.55 4.56 7.90
CA ARG A 5 -16.72 5.02 6.80
C ARG A 5 -15.32 4.47 7.02
N SER A 6 -14.68 3.94 5.99
CA SER A 6 -13.31 3.43 6.08
C SER A 6 -12.39 4.31 5.25
N ILE A 7 -11.29 4.76 5.86
CA ILE A 7 -10.19 5.43 5.16
C ILE A 7 -8.99 4.50 5.24
N THR A 8 -8.44 4.17 4.09
CA THR A 8 -7.31 3.24 3.99
C THR A 8 -6.26 3.81 3.05
N SER A 9 -5.00 3.59 3.38
CA SER A 9 -3.88 4.07 2.57
C SER A 9 -3.12 2.92 1.93
N GLY A 10 -2.74 3.10 0.68
CA GLY A 10 -1.90 2.17 -0.05
C GLY A 10 -2.48 0.75 -0.09
N PHE A 11 -1.67 -0.22 0.27
CA PHE A 11 -2.00 -1.64 0.19
C PHE A 11 -3.18 -2.09 1.07
N SER A 12 -3.44 -1.40 2.19
CA SER A 12 -4.56 -1.73 3.09
C SER A 12 -5.94 -1.54 2.43
N GLY A 13 -6.02 -0.74 1.36
CA GLY A 13 -7.22 -0.58 0.56
C GLY A 13 -7.73 -1.89 -0.03
N SER A 14 -6.84 -2.80 -0.41
CA SER A 14 -7.21 -4.11 -0.96
C SER A 14 -7.95 -4.97 0.06
N PHE A 15 -7.53 -4.94 1.32
CA PHE A 15 -8.22 -5.66 2.40
C PHE A 15 -9.59 -5.05 2.70
N ALA A 16 -9.71 -3.72 2.68
CA ALA A 16 -11.00 -3.05 2.88
C ALA A 16 -12.00 -3.38 1.77
N VAL A 17 -11.57 -3.42 0.52
CA VAL A 17 -12.40 -3.86 -0.62
C VAL A 17 -12.87 -5.31 -0.43
N MET A 18 -11.99 -6.21 0.00
CA MET A 18 -12.36 -7.60 0.28
C MET A 18 -13.30 -7.73 1.46
N ALA A 19 -13.12 -6.91 2.51
CA ALA A 19 -14.06 -6.88 3.64
C ALA A 19 -15.46 -6.44 3.22
N CYS A 20 -15.59 -5.43 2.33
CA CYS A 20 -16.87 -5.03 1.77
C CYS A 20 -17.54 -6.12 0.95
N ARG A 21 -16.78 -6.92 0.21
CA ARG A 21 -17.34 -8.07 -0.52
C ARG A 21 -17.93 -9.12 0.43
N ASN A 22 -17.23 -9.38 1.53
CA ASN A 22 -17.66 -10.40 2.50
C ASN A 22 -18.86 -9.91 3.33
N GLU A 23 -18.86 -8.65 3.68
CA GLU A 23 -19.89 -8.01 4.52
C GLU A 23 -20.36 -6.72 3.84
N LYS A 24 -21.37 -6.82 2.97
CA LYS A 24 -21.86 -5.70 2.14
C LYS A 24 -22.30 -4.45 2.93
N ASN A 25 -22.70 -4.64 4.19
CA ASN A 25 -23.17 -3.56 5.04
C ASN A 25 -22.14 -3.10 6.09
N LEU A 26 -20.87 -3.51 5.95
CA LEU A 26 -19.83 -3.13 6.90
C LEU A 26 -19.49 -1.65 6.78
N PHE A 27 -19.31 -1.17 5.55
CA PHE A 27 -18.98 0.22 5.26
C PHE A 27 -20.02 0.84 4.32
N ASN A 28 -20.32 2.12 4.56
CA ASN A 28 -21.14 2.91 3.63
C ASN A 28 -20.28 3.51 2.51
N ARG A 29 -19.07 3.95 2.87
CA ARG A 29 -18.14 4.60 1.94
C ARG A 29 -16.72 4.11 2.21
N LEU A 30 -16.00 3.81 1.14
CA LEU A 30 -14.57 3.51 1.14
C LEU A 30 -13.81 4.71 0.59
N ILE A 31 -12.83 5.18 1.35
CA ILE A 31 -11.88 6.20 0.91
C ILE A 31 -10.52 5.51 0.81
N LEU A 32 -10.00 5.44 -0.41
CA LEU A 32 -8.71 4.81 -0.72
C LEU A 32 -7.70 5.92 -1.02
N VAL A 33 -6.67 6.01 -0.21
CA VAL A 33 -5.57 6.98 -0.41
C VAL A 33 -4.43 6.25 -1.09
N ASN A 34 -4.08 6.68 -2.30
CA ASN A 34 -3.03 6.11 -3.14
C ASN A 34 -3.07 4.56 -3.19
N PRO A 35 -4.17 3.96 -3.63
CA PRO A 35 -4.26 2.50 -3.70
C PRO A 35 -3.35 1.97 -4.82
N PRO A 36 -2.79 0.78 -4.70
CA PRO A 36 -2.05 0.14 -5.78
C PRO A 36 -2.97 -0.22 -6.94
N ALA A 37 -2.44 -0.23 -8.16
CA ALA A 37 -3.19 -0.65 -9.34
C ALA A 37 -3.79 -2.06 -9.15
N PRO A 38 -5.09 -2.27 -9.47
CA PRO A 38 -5.74 -3.56 -9.31
C PRO A 38 -5.02 -4.70 -10.04
N GLY A 39 -4.43 -4.40 -11.20
CA GLY A 39 -3.65 -5.36 -11.99
C GLY A 39 -2.41 -5.88 -11.25
N ASN A 40 -1.73 -5.03 -10.48
CA ASN A 40 -0.56 -5.44 -9.69
C ASN A 40 -0.95 -6.40 -8.56
N LEU A 41 -2.15 -6.25 -8.01
CA LEU A 41 -2.67 -7.10 -6.93
C LEU A 41 -3.09 -8.49 -7.42
N THR A 42 -3.29 -8.69 -8.72
CA THR A 42 -3.62 -10.00 -9.29
C THR A 42 -2.40 -10.91 -9.45
N GLN A 43 -1.19 -10.35 -9.38
CA GLN A 43 0.05 -11.10 -9.54
C GLN A 43 0.28 -12.01 -8.33
N MET A 44 0.04 -13.30 -8.51
CA MET A 44 0.28 -14.30 -7.47
C MET A 44 1.77 -14.64 -7.35
N PRO A 45 2.23 -15.07 -6.16
CA PRO A 45 3.63 -15.41 -5.92
C PRO A 45 4.13 -16.50 -6.87
N SER A 46 5.19 -16.21 -7.59
CA SER A 46 5.92 -17.15 -8.45
C SER A 46 6.86 -18.06 -7.63
N ARG A 47 7.51 -19.01 -8.30
CA ARG A 47 8.58 -19.84 -7.66
C ARG A 47 9.74 -18.97 -7.16
N LYS A 48 10.10 -17.93 -7.91
CA LYS A 48 11.15 -16.96 -7.52
C LYS A 48 10.74 -16.16 -6.29
N ASP A 49 9.48 -15.74 -6.21
CA ASP A 49 8.95 -15.00 -5.07
C ASP A 49 8.95 -15.86 -3.79
N ARG A 50 8.65 -17.18 -3.93
CA ARG A 50 8.75 -18.13 -2.79
C ARG A 50 10.19 -18.28 -2.30
N LEU A 51 11.15 -18.38 -3.23
CA LEU A 51 12.56 -18.44 -2.88
C LEU A 51 13.03 -17.16 -2.19
N LEU A 52 12.63 -15.99 -2.72
CA LEU A 52 12.92 -14.71 -2.13
C LEU A 52 12.36 -14.62 -0.70
N LYS A 53 11.09 -15.02 -0.49
CA LYS A 53 10.49 -15.05 0.85
C LYS A 53 11.30 -15.92 1.80
N TYR A 54 11.60 -17.15 1.40
CA TYR A 54 12.39 -18.06 2.20
C TYR A 54 13.75 -17.47 2.57
N PHE A 55 14.46 -16.87 1.61
CA PHE A 55 15.74 -16.22 1.84
C PHE A 55 15.63 -15.07 2.85
N LEU A 56 14.61 -14.21 2.73
CA LEU A 56 14.40 -13.11 3.65
C LEU A 56 13.96 -13.57 5.05
N GLU A 57 13.38 -14.75 5.18
CA GLU A 57 12.95 -15.31 6.47
C GLU A 57 14.07 -16.04 7.21
N ILE A 58 15.20 -16.36 6.58
CA ILE A 58 16.35 -16.98 7.25
C ILE A 58 16.78 -16.12 8.45
N PRO A 59 16.96 -16.72 9.65
CA PRO A 59 17.19 -15.97 10.89
C PRO A 59 18.36 -15.01 10.85
N VAL A 60 19.50 -15.40 10.31
CA VAL A 60 20.73 -14.58 10.29
C VAL A 60 20.74 -13.67 9.07
N PHE A 61 20.76 -14.25 7.87
CA PHE A 61 20.88 -13.50 6.63
C PHE A 61 19.69 -12.58 6.37
N GLY A 62 18.48 -13.08 6.50
CA GLY A 62 17.28 -12.28 6.30
C GLY A 62 17.17 -11.13 7.31
N THR A 63 17.64 -11.32 8.54
CA THR A 63 17.67 -10.26 9.55
C THR A 63 18.71 -9.19 9.17
N LEU A 64 19.90 -9.59 8.73
CA LEU A 64 20.92 -8.67 8.26
C LEU A 64 20.42 -7.83 7.07
N VAL A 65 19.87 -8.50 6.05
CA VAL A 65 19.30 -7.84 4.87
C VAL A 65 18.16 -6.88 5.27
N TYR A 66 17.28 -7.31 6.17
CA TYR A 66 16.20 -6.46 6.66
C TYR A 66 16.73 -5.18 7.34
N HIS A 67 17.71 -5.30 8.24
CA HIS A 67 18.30 -4.13 8.91
C HIS A 67 19.03 -3.18 7.96
N ILE A 68 19.64 -3.70 6.90
CA ILE A 68 20.21 -2.86 5.83
C ILE A 68 19.09 -2.08 5.13
N ILE A 69 18.00 -2.75 4.72
CA ILE A 69 16.89 -2.13 4.00
C ILE A 69 16.19 -1.07 4.86
N VAL A 70 15.96 -1.33 6.13
CA VAL A 70 15.32 -0.38 7.06
C VAL A 70 16.33 0.48 7.82
N SER A 71 17.57 0.57 7.36
CA SER A 71 18.57 1.48 7.96
C SER A 71 18.10 2.93 7.84
N ARG A 72 18.59 3.80 8.74
CA ARG A 72 18.17 5.21 8.76
C ARG A 72 18.45 5.91 7.43
N VAL A 73 19.57 5.59 6.79
CA VAL A 73 19.95 6.14 5.48
C VAL A 73 18.94 5.72 4.42
N ASN A 74 18.71 4.42 4.26
CA ASN A 74 17.76 3.92 3.25
C ASN A 74 16.31 4.36 3.53
N THR A 75 15.91 4.49 4.79
CA THR A 75 14.61 5.05 5.16
C THR A 75 14.52 6.52 4.78
N SER A 76 15.56 7.31 5.02
CA SER A 76 15.63 8.71 4.61
C SER A 76 15.57 8.85 3.09
N ASP A 77 16.36 8.08 2.36
CA ASP A 77 16.37 8.08 0.89
C ASP A 77 15.00 7.70 0.33
N PHE A 78 14.37 6.66 0.91
CA PHE A 78 13.01 6.27 0.54
C PHE A 78 12.00 7.41 0.76
N PHE A 79 12.10 8.14 1.88
CA PHE A 79 11.25 9.29 2.18
C PHE A 79 11.44 10.41 1.17
N ILE A 80 12.69 10.79 0.91
CA ILE A 80 13.04 11.85 -0.05
C ILE A 80 12.55 11.49 -1.46
N GLU A 81 12.75 10.23 -1.86
CA GLU A 81 12.39 9.80 -3.21
C GLU A 81 10.88 9.58 -3.40
N ASN A 82 10.16 9.15 -2.36
CA ASN A 82 8.82 8.60 -2.55
C ASN A 82 7.72 9.33 -1.77
N MET A 83 8.04 9.97 -0.64
CA MET A 83 6.99 10.48 0.24
C MET A 83 6.94 12.00 0.35
N VAL A 84 8.03 12.69 0.00
CA VAL A 84 8.11 14.13 0.17
C VAL A 84 8.08 14.81 -1.20
N PHE A 85 7.21 15.82 -1.32
CA PHE A 85 7.17 16.65 -2.54
C PHE A 85 8.44 17.54 -2.64
N ASP A 86 8.84 18.15 -1.52
CA ASP A 86 10.03 18.98 -1.41
C ASP A 86 11.02 18.36 -0.41
N PRO A 87 12.16 17.83 -0.88
CA PRO A 87 13.18 17.21 -0.03
C PRO A 87 13.72 18.12 1.07
N PHE A 88 13.67 19.46 0.88
CA PHE A 88 14.17 20.44 1.84
C PHE A 88 13.22 20.69 3.02
N HIS A 89 11.96 20.24 2.90
CA HIS A 89 10.94 20.41 3.93
C HIS A 89 10.51 19.06 4.55
N MET A 90 11.44 18.11 4.64
CA MET A 90 11.18 16.81 5.26
C MET A 90 10.98 16.93 6.77
N ASP A 91 9.85 16.45 7.27
CA ASP A 91 9.60 16.37 8.72
C ASP A 91 10.43 15.23 9.34
N GLN A 92 11.43 15.62 10.13
CA GLN A 92 12.33 14.68 10.82
C GLN A 92 11.56 13.81 11.84
N ASN A 93 10.53 14.35 12.48
CA ASN A 93 9.73 13.57 13.45
C ASN A 93 8.96 12.45 12.75
N LEU A 94 8.45 12.73 11.55
CA LEU A 94 7.79 11.71 10.74
C LEU A 94 8.76 10.63 10.29
N LEU A 95 9.96 11.01 9.83
CA LEU A 95 11.03 10.07 9.47
C LEU A 95 11.39 9.17 10.66
N ASP A 96 11.59 9.77 11.84
CA ASP A 96 11.93 9.03 13.06
C ASP A 96 10.81 8.07 13.45
N ALA A 97 9.55 8.48 13.36
CA ALA A 97 8.40 7.61 13.62
C ALA A 97 8.35 6.39 12.70
N TYR A 98 8.63 6.58 11.41
CA TYR A 98 8.70 5.47 10.45
C TYR A 98 9.88 4.54 10.72
N TYR A 99 11.05 5.11 11.04
CA TYR A 99 12.22 4.34 11.40
C TYR A 99 11.98 3.48 12.65
N GLU A 100 11.41 4.07 13.70
CA GLU A 100 11.04 3.35 14.92
C GLU A 100 9.98 2.26 14.65
N ALA A 101 8.96 2.58 13.84
CA ALA A 101 7.92 1.61 13.49
C ALA A 101 8.50 0.39 12.77
N ALA A 102 9.48 0.59 11.88
CA ALA A 102 10.14 -0.50 11.17
C ALA A 102 10.99 -1.39 12.10
N HIS A 103 11.45 -0.87 13.23
CA HIS A 103 12.24 -1.62 14.21
C HIS A 103 11.41 -2.15 15.40
N ARG A 104 10.17 -1.69 15.54
CA ARG A 104 9.28 -2.15 16.62
C ARG A 104 8.88 -3.60 16.39
N GLY A 105 9.04 -4.43 17.42
CA GLY A 105 8.77 -5.87 17.34
C GLY A 105 9.95 -6.71 16.83
N GLY A 106 11.12 -6.13 16.62
CA GLY A 106 12.34 -6.86 16.27
C GLY A 106 12.18 -7.68 14.98
N CYS A 107 12.55 -8.96 15.05
CA CYS A 107 12.52 -9.85 13.87
C CYS A 107 11.13 -10.14 13.29
N GLN A 108 10.04 -9.77 13.98
CA GLN A 108 8.68 -10.01 13.45
C GLN A 108 8.34 -9.08 12.27
N ALA A 109 8.82 -7.84 12.29
CA ALA A 109 8.62 -6.90 11.19
C ALA A 109 9.22 -7.40 9.87
N LYS A 110 10.32 -8.16 9.93
CA LYS A 110 10.95 -8.83 8.80
C LYS A 110 9.99 -9.76 8.04
N ALA A 111 9.17 -10.52 8.74
CA ALA A 111 8.23 -11.47 8.12
C ALA A 111 7.14 -10.74 7.32
N ALA A 112 6.64 -9.61 7.82
CA ALA A 112 5.69 -8.76 7.10
C ALA A 112 6.33 -8.18 5.83
N TYR A 113 7.56 -7.66 5.94
CA TYR A 113 8.32 -7.17 4.81
C TYR A 113 8.56 -8.26 3.76
N ALA A 114 9.04 -9.44 4.17
CA ALA A 114 9.28 -10.58 3.29
C ALA A 114 8.00 -10.99 2.53
N SER A 115 6.87 -11.02 3.22
CA SER A 115 5.58 -11.35 2.62
C SER A 115 5.11 -10.30 1.61
N LYS A 116 5.31 -9.01 1.89
CA LYS A 116 5.01 -7.92 0.95
C LYS A 116 5.93 -7.99 -0.28
N ALA A 117 7.25 -8.04 -0.07
CA ALA A 117 8.25 -8.05 -1.13
C ALA A 117 8.13 -9.25 -2.08
N SER A 118 7.67 -10.39 -1.58
CA SER A 118 7.44 -11.62 -2.33
C SER A 118 6.00 -11.83 -2.80
N ARG A 119 5.17 -10.79 -2.81
CA ARG A 119 3.79 -10.79 -3.31
C ARG A 119 2.82 -11.73 -2.59
N PHE A 120 3.18 -12.27 -1.42
CA PHE A 120 2.29 -13.13 -0.63
C PHE A 120 1.13 -12.36 0.02
N MET A 121 1.22 -11.04 0.06
CA MET A 121 0.11 -10.19 0.51
C MET A 121 -0.80 -9.75 -0.63
N ASN A 122 -0.49 -10.06 -1.89
CA ASN A 122 -1.33 -9.73 -3.02
C ASN A 122 -2.67 -10.48 -2.94
N ILE A 123 -3.73 -9.75 -3.24
CA ILE A 123 -5.10 -10.27 -3.24
C ILE A 123 -5.77 -9.81 -4.52
N ASN A 124 -6.33 -10.74 -5.28
CA ASN A 124 -7.11 -10.36 -6.46
C ASN A 124 -8.43 -9.70 -6.04
N ILE A 125 -8.46 -8.37 -6.12
CA ILE A 125 -9.63 -7.56 -5.77
C ILE A 125 -10.59 -7.32 -6.94
N LEU A 126 -10.26 -7.75 -8.17
CA LEU A 126 -11.09 -7.49 -9.35
C LEU A 126 -12.53 -8.01 -9.20
N PRO A 127 -12.76 -9.26 -8.72
CA PRO A 127 -14.12 -9.75 -8.53
C PRO A 127 -14.87 -8.98 -7.44
N ALA A 128 -14.14 -8.54 -6.40
CA ALA A 128 -14.73 -7.75 -5.32
C ALA A 128 -15.17 -6.38 -5.82
N LEU A 129 -14.31 -5.66 -6.54
CA LEU A 129 -14.62 -4.35 -7.09
C LEU A 129 -15.84 -4.35 -8.02
N LYS A 130 -16.05 -5.45 -8.76
CA LYS A 130 -17.24 -5.62 -9.63
C LYS A 130 -18.52 -5.89 -8.86
N SER A 131 -18.43 -6.42 -7.66
CA SER A 131 -19.59 -6.91 -6.88
C SER A 131 -20.03 -6.00 -5.75
N ILE A 132 -19.24 -4.99 -5.39
CA ILE A 132 -19.58 -4.07 -4.31
C ILE A 132 -20.34 -2.86 -4.85
N ASP A 133 -21.40 -2.49 -4.14
CA ASP A 133 -22.24 -1.33 -4.46
C ASP A 133 -21.89 -0.11 -3.57
N ASN A 134 -20.81 -0.22 -2.79
CA ASN A 134 -20.34 0.84 -1.91
C ASN A 134 -19.75 1.99 -2.72
N SER A 135 -19.99 3.23 -2.27
CA SER A 135 -19.28 4.40 -2.80
C SER A 135 -17.78 4.27 -2.56
N ILE A 136 -16.98 4.28 -3.61
CA ILE A 136 -15.53 4.26 -3.54
C ILE A 136 -15.01 5.64 -3.96
N PHE A 137 -14.20 6.23 -3.10
CA PHE A 137 -13.56 7.52 -3.34
C PHE A 137 -12.04 7.34 -3.29
N ILE A 138 -11.35 7.71 -4.36
CA ILE A 138 -9.89 7.61 -4.44
C ILE A 138 -9.29 8.99 -4.26
N ILE A 139 -8.33 9.10 -3.36
CA ILE A 139 -7.50 10.29 -3.16
C ILE A 139 -6.10 9.97 -3.67
N GLU A 140 -5.62 10.77 -4.60
CA GLU A 140 -4.27 10.64 -5.16
C GLU A 140 -3.48 11.95 -5.05
N GLY A 141 -2.17 11.88 -5.01
CA GLY A 141 -1.28 13.04 -5.09
C GLY A 141 -0.99 13.41 -6.55
N GLU A 142 -0.90 14.71 -6.85
CA GLU A 142 -0.59 15.20 -8.21
C GLU A 142 0.77 14.71 -8.75
N ALA A 143 1.76 14.59 -7.88
CA ALA A 143 3.11 14.17 -8.26
C ALA A 143 3.30 12.65 -8.33
N GLU A 144 2.22 11.89 -8.25
CA GLU A 144 2.26 10.44 -8.37
C GLU A 144 2.38 10.03 -9.84
N ASN A 145 3.45 9.32 -10.18
CA ASN A 145 3.82 9.05 -11.58
C ASN A 145 2.77 8.27 -12.39
N ASN A 146 1.82 7.58 -11.74
CA ASN A 146 0.79 6.77 -12.40
C ASN A 146 -0.59 6.91 -11.74
N GLY A 147 -0.83 7.92 -10.93
CA GLY A 147 -2.09 8.09 -10.19
C GLY A 147 -3.30 8.06 -11.10
N ALA A 148 -3.31 8.88 -12.15
CA ALA A 148 -4.40 8.92 -13.13
C ALA A 148 -4.64 7.54 -13.78
N ALA A 149 -3.60 6.81 -14.18
CA ALA A 149 -3.74 5.49 -14.77
C ALA A 149 -4.27 4.45 -13.76
N VAL A 150 -3.91 4.59 -12.48
CA VAL A 150 -4.47 3.76 -11.41
C VAL A 150 -5.96 4.04 -11.25
N VAL A 151 -6.36 5.31 -11.15
CA VAL A 151 -7.78 5.69 -11.06
C VAL A 151 -8.57 5.18 -12.26
N ASP A 152 -8.06 5.36 -13.47
CA ASP A 152 -8.71 4.87 -14.69
C ASP A 152 -8.87 3.34 -14.69
N SER A 153 -7.89 2.62 -14.14
CA SER A 153 -7.99 1.17 -13.95
C SER A 153 -9.09 0.76 -12.97
N TYR A 154 -9.30 1.52 -11.90
CA TYR A 154 -10.42 1.30 -10.97
C TYR A 154 -11.75 1.64 -11.62
N ARG A 155 -11.85 2.76 -12.33
CA ARG A 155 -13.07 3.19 -13.05
C ARG A 155 -13.48 2.23 -14.16
N SER A 156 -12.52 1.62 -14.84
CA SER A 156 -12.81 0.62 -15.88
C SER A 156 -13.47 -0.64 -15.31
N ILE A 157 -13.24 -0.94 -14.02
CA ILE A 157 -13.81 -2.10 -13.33
C ILE A 157 -15.13 -1.73 -12.66
N ASN A 158 -15.18 -0.57 -12.01
CA ASN A 158 -16.35 -0.04 -11.31
C ASN A 158 -16.54 1.44 -11.67
N PRO A 159 -17.48 1.80 -12.56
CA PRO A 159 -17.69 3.17 -13.01
C PRO A 159 -18.15 4.15 -11.92
N SER A 160 -18.62 3.66 -10.76
CA SER A 160 -19.05 4.50 -9.64
C SER A 160 -17.87 5.04 -8.79
N VAL A 161 -16.63 4.76 -9.18
CA VAL A 161 -15.44 5.26 -8.50
C VAL A 161 -15.26 6.75 -8.78
N GLU A 162 -15.30 7.54 -7.71
CA GLU A 162 -14.96 8.96 -7.71
C GLU A 162 -13.50 9.16 -7.32
N SER A 163 -12.87 10.22 -7.78
CA SER A 163 -11.51 10.56 -7.37
C SER A 163 -11.29 12.05 -7.21
N VAL A 164 -10.31 12.39 -6.39
CA VAL A 164 -9.76 13.74 -6.26
C VAL A 164 -8.25 13.67 -6.25
N THR A 165 -7.63 14.58 -7.00
CA THR A 165 -6.18 14.77 -7.00
C THR A 165 -5.85 15.94 -6.08
N ILE A 166 -4.96 15.74 -5.12
CA ILE A 166 -4.51 16.80 -4.23
C ILE A 166 -3.27 17.46 -4.85
N PRO A 167 -3.30 18.79 -5.12
CA PRO A 167 -2.16 19.48 -5.70
C PRO A 167 -0.99 19.53 -4.71
N HIS A 168 0.22 19.61 -5.25
CA HIS A 168 1.48 19.71 -4.49
C HIS A 168 1.70 18.59 -3.46
N THR A 169 1.15 17.42 -3.70
CA THR A 169 1.39 16.24 -2.87
C THR A 169 1.99 15.10 -3.68
N ARG A 170 2.82 14.31 -3.02
CA ARG A 170 3.46 13.14 -3.59
C ARG A 170 3.40 11.99 -2.59
N GLN A 171 3.03 10.83 -3.08
CA GLN A 171 3.26 9.58 -2.38
C GLN A 171 3.49 8.50 -3.44
N ASP A 172 4.69 7.96 -3.44
CA ASP A 172 5.23 6.92 -4.31
C ASP A 172 5.72 7.30 -5.72
N ARG A 173 7.02 7.10 -5.89
CA ARG A 173 7.63 6.80 -7.19
C ARG A 173 7.91 5.31 -7.29
N LYS A 174 7.31 4.68 -8.28
CA LYS A 174 7.48 3.30 -8.80
C LYS A 174 6.62 2.24 -8.17
#